data_e34780449ff1759393e4be124bda3133
#
_entry.id   e34780449ff1759393e4be124bda3133
#
_cell.length_a   1.000
_cell.length_b   1.000
_cell.length_c   1.000
_cell.angle_alpha   90.00
_cell.angle_beta   90.00
_cell.angle_gamma   90.00
#
_symmetry.space_group_name_H-M   'P 1'
#
loop_
_entity.id
_entity.type
_entity.pdbx_description
1 polymer ?
#
loop_
_entity_poly.entity_id
_entity_poly.type
_entity_poly.pdbx_seq_one_letter_code
_entity_poly.pdbx_strand_id
1 'polypeptide(L)'
;MSVLDIAKGMGVTLGHLFKKPMTVQYPEQKAPVQARFRGRHHLLRHPDTGLEKCIGCSLCAAACPAYAIYVEAAENDPANPTSAGERYASIYEINMLR
;
A
#
# COMPACT_ATOMS: atom_id res chain seq x y z
N MET A 1 42.54 13.12 23.28
CA MET A 1 41.77 11.86 23.31
C MET A 1 42.58 10.86 24.13
N SER A 2 41.99 10.39 25.23
CA SER A 2 42.66 9.44 26.13
C SER A 2 42.51 8.02 25.59
N VAL A 3 43.52 7.18 25.75
CA VAL A 3 43.46 5.74 25.41
C VAL A 3 42.28 5.05 26.12
N LEU A 4 41.93 5.56 27.32
CA LEU A 4 40.77 5.10 28.09
C LEU A 4 39.45 5.36 27.40
N ASP A 5 39.29 6.44 26.64
CA ASP A 5 38.07 6.76 25.91
C ASP A 5 37.86 5.81 24.71
N ILE A 6 38.98 5.46 24.07
CA ILE A 6 38.97 4.44 22.98
C ILE A 6 38.58 3.08 23.54
N ALA A 7 39.17 2.67 24.66
CA ALA A 7 38.84 1.39 25.29
C ALA A 7 37.40 1.32 25.76
N LYS A 8 36.80 2.41 26.28
CA LYS A 8 35.38 2.51 26.61
C LYS A 8 34.51 2.37 25.37
N GLY A 9 34.84 3.04 24.27
CA GLY A 9 34.12 2.93 23.01
C GLY A 9 34.12 1.51 22.45
N MET A 10 35.26 0.83 22.47
CA MET A 10 35.38 -0.57 22.08
C MET A 10 34.57 -1.51 23.00
N GLY A 11 34.52 -1.22 24.31
CA GLY A 11 33.67 -1.98 25.23
C GLY A 11 32.19 -1.89 24.93
N VAL A 12 31.69 -0.72 24.49
CA VAL A 12 30.30 -0.53 24.07
C VAL A 12 29.99 -1.34 22.83
N THR A 13 30.86 -1.31 21.82
CA THR A 13 30.64 -2.09 20.58
C THR A 13 30.71 -3.59 20.83
N LEU A 14 31.64 -4.04 21.67
CA LEU A 14 31.73 -5.44 22.08
C LEU A 14 30.47 -5.89 22.83
N GLY A 15 29.91 -5.03 23.68
CA GLY A 15 28.64 -5.30 24.39
C GLY A 15 27.45 -5.51 23.44
N HIS A 16 27.46 -4.86 22.26
CA HIS A 16 26.42 -5.06 21.26
C HIS A 16 26.46 -6.44 20.60
N LEU A 17 27.62 -7.12 20.56
CA LEU A 17 27.77 -8.47 20.03
C LEU A 17 26.90 -9.48 20.80
N PHE A 18 26.72 -9.25 22.12
CA PHE A 18 25.95 -10.16 22.98
C PHE A 18 24.47 -9.79 23.12
N LYS A 19 24.02 -8.69 22.45
CA LYS A 19 22.61 -8.31 22.45
C LYS A 19 21.81 -9.12 21.43
N LYS A 20 20.59 -9.50 21.82
CA LYS A 20 19.65 -10.16 20.90
C LYS A 20 19.38 -9.25 19.69
N PRO A 21 19.54 -9.73 18.45
CA PRO A 21 19.27 -8.94 17.25
C PRO A 21 17.78 -8.59 17.15
N MET A 22 17.47 -7.37 16.71
CA MET A 22 16.10 -6.91 16.42
C MET A 22 15.64 -7.27 15.00
N THR A 23 16.47 -7.94 14.24
CA THR A 23 16.23 -8.26 12.84
C THR A 23 15.05 -9.21 12.70
N VAL A 24 14.10 -8.84 11.85
CA VAL A 24 13.01 -9.71 11.43
C VAL A 24 13.50 -10.52 10.24
N GLN A 25 13.39 -11.84 10.32
CA GLN A 25 13.85 -12.77 9.28
C GLN A 25 12.80 -12.83 8.15
N TYR A 26 12.86 -11.90 7.21
CA TYR A 26 12.04 -11.96 6.01
C TYR A 26 12.64 -12.98 5.01
N PRO A 27 11.85 -13.86 4.35
CA PRO A 27 10.37 -13.87 4.30
C PRO A 27 9.67 -14.71 5.38
N GLU A 28 10.40 -15.48 6.21
CA GLU A 28 9.84 -16.42 7.20
C GLU A 28 9.03 -15.67 8.28
N GLN A 29 9.53 -14.51 8.68
CA GLN A 29 8.84 -13.62 9.60
C GLN A 29 8.52 -12.29 8.89
N LYS A 30 7.25 -11.91 8.87
CA LYS A 30 6.81 -10.61 8.37
C LYS A 30 6.57 -9.66 9.53
N ALA A 31 6.99 -8.42 9.39
CA ALA A 31 6.68 -7.38 10.36
C ALA A 31 5.15 -7.21 10.46
N PRO A 32 4.59 -7.11 11.68
CA PRO A 32 3.15 -6.89 11.85
C PRO A 32 2.75 -5.53 11.26
N VAL A 33 1.73 -5.55 10.41
CA VAL A 33 1.20 -4.33 9.79
C VAL A 33 0.16 -3.71 10.73
N GLN A 34 0.22 -2.40 10.91
CA GLN A 34 -0.73 -1.65 11.74
C GLN A 34 -2.15 -1.76 11.18
N ALA A 35 -3.18 -1.76 12.05
CA ALA A 35 -4.57 -1.92 11.66
C ALA A 35 -5.09 -0.87 10.65
N ARG A 36 -4.49 0.33 10.63
CA ARG A 36 -4.82 1.43 9.69
C ARG A 36 -3.65 1.75 8.76
N PHE A 37 -2.89 0.75 8.37
CA PHE A 37 -1.79 0.94 7.43
C PHE A 37 -2.31 1.36 6.06
N ARG A 38 -1.79 2.47 5.54
CA ARG A 38 -2.11 2.99 4.21
C ARG A 38 -1.20 2.34 3.18
N GLY A 39 -1.63 1.20 2.67
CA GLY A 39 -0.93 0.46 1.63
C GLY A 39 -1.39 0.85 0.22
N ARG A 40 -1.21 -0.08 -0.71
CA ARG A 40 -1.68 0.08 -2.08
C ARG A 40 -3.21 0.08 -2.14
N HIS A 41 -3.79 1.01 -2.90
CA HIS A 41 -5.22 1.07 -3.14
C HIS A 41 -5.71 -0.19 -3.85
N HIS A 42 -6.90 -0.63 -3.51
CA HIS A 42 -7.56 -1.78 -4.11
C HIS A 42 -9.03 -1.46 -4.35
N LEU A 43 -9.47 -1.68 -5.58
CA LEU A 43 -10.89 -1.57 -5.94
C LEU A 43 -11.62 -2.83 -5.45
N LEU A 44 -12.68 -2.62 -4.69
CA LEU A 44 -13.47 -3.70 -4.10
C LEU A 44 -14.56 -4.17 -5.05
N ARG A 45 -14.90 -5.45 -4.92
CA ARG A 45 -16.06 -6.06 -5.57
C ARG A 45 -17.14 -6.36 -4.54
N HIS A 46 -18.36 -6.49 -5.01
CA HIS A 46 -19.47 -6.96 -4.19
C HIS A 46 -19.29 -8.45 -3.88
N PRO A 47 -19.36 -8.88 -2.60
CA PRO A 47 -19.14 -10.28 -2.24
C PRO A 47 -20.22 -11.21 -2.79
N ASP A 48 -21.45 -10.71 -2.96
CA ASP A 48 -22.61 -11.48 -3.37
C ASP A 48 -22.66 -11.71 -4.88
N THR A 49 -22.35 -10.67 -5.66
CA THR A 49 -22.49 -10.69 -7.13
C THR A 49 -21.16 -10.77 -7.88
N GLY A 50 -20.03 -10.51 -7.21
CA GLY A 50 -18.71 -10.40 -7.83
C GLY A 50 -18.50 -9.15 -8.70
N LEU A 51 -19.55 -8.30 -8.85
CA LEU A 51 -19.50 -7.08 -9.65
C LEU A 51 -18.62 -6.02 -9.00
N GLU A 52 -18.01 -5.20 -9.82
CA GLU A 52 -17.18 -4.10 -9.34
C GLU A 52 -18.02 -3.01 -8.66
N LYS A 53 -17.55 -2.51 -7.53
CA LYS A 53 -18.18 -1.38 -6.84
C LYS A 53 -17.86 -0.05 -7.51
N CYS A 54 -16.79 -0.01 -8.30
CA CYS A 54 -16.38 1.18 -9.04
C CYS A 54 -17.27 1.37 -10.28
N ILE A 55 -17.86 2.54 -10.38
CA ILE A 55 -18.71 2.94 -11.53
C ILE A 55 -18.01 3.97 -12.44
N GLY A 56 -16.71 4.20 -12.26
CA GLY A 56 -15.95 5.14 -13.09
C GLY A 56 -16.36 6.61 -12.94
N CYS A 57 -16.88 7.03 -11.79
CA CYS A 57 -17.41 8.40 -11.60
C CYS A 57 -16.34 9.50 -11.51
N SER A 58 -15.05 9.16 -11.54
CA SER A 58 -13.90 10.08 -11.51
C SER A 58 -13.79 10.99 -10.27
N LEU A 59 -14.63 10.82 -9.24
CA LEU A 59 -14.57 11.61 -8.00
C LEU A 59 -13.25 11.42 -7.25
N CYS A 60 -12.67 10.23 -7.30
CA CYS A 60 -11.37 9.95 -6.71
C CYS A 60 -10.23 10.74 -7.40
N ALA A 61 -10.30 10.90 -8.73
CA ALA A 61 -9.35 11.71 -9.48
C ALA A 61 -9.49 13.20 -9.13
N ALA A 62 -10.73 13.70 -9.03
CA ALA A 62 -11.02 15.10 -8.66
C ALA A 62 -10.60 15.40 -7.21
N ALA A 63 -10.75 14.45 -6.29
CA ALA A 63 -10.38 14.60 -4.89
C ALA A 63 -8.87 14.42 -4.63
N CYS A 64 -8.11 13.91 -5.59
CA CYS A 64 -6.69 13.63 -5.41
C CYS A 64 -5.84 14.93 -5.50
N PRO A 65 -5.20 15.40 -4.41
CA PRO A 65 -4.40 16.61 -4.43
C PRO A 65 -3.13 16.49 -5.29
N ALA A 66 -2.64 15.25 -5.49
CA ALA A 66 -1.46 14.96 -6.30
C ALA A 66 -1.77 14.76 -7.80
N TYR A 67 -3.05 14.77 -8.20
CA TYR A 67 -3.46 14.42 -9.57
C TYR A 67 -2.85 13.11 -10.07
N ALA A 68 -2.80 12.13 -9.16
CA ALA A 68 -2.14 10.85 -9.41
C ALA A 68 -3.08 9.78 -9.99
N ILE A 69 -4.39 10.05 -10.02
CA ILE A 69 -5.42 9.08 -10.42
C ILE A 69 -5.97 9.44 -11.79
N TYR A 70 -5.95 8.48 -12.69
CA TYR A 70 -6.59 8.56 -14.00
C TYR A 70 -7.71 7.53 -14.08
N VAL A 71 -8.90 7.97 -14.52
CA VAL A 71 -10.08 7.11 -14.65
C VAL A 71 -10.76 7.38 -15.97
N GLU A 72 -11.00 6.34 -16.73
CA GLU A 72 -11.80 6.37 -17.94
C GLU A 72 -13.00 5.44 -17.75
N ALA A 73 -14.21 5.99 -17.94
CA ALA A 73 -15.43 5.23 -17.79
C ALA A 73 -15.94 4.75 -19.15
N ALA A 74 -16.48 3.54 -19.18
CA ALA A 74 -17.22 2.98 -20.31
C ALA A 74 -18.65 2.60 -19.92
N GLU A 75 -19.52 2.47 -20.89
CA GLU A 75 -20.88 1.98 -20.69
C GLU A 75 -20.86 0.50 -20.34
N ASN A 76 -21.70 0.13 -19.39
CA ASN A 76 -21.81 -1.24 -18.92
C ASN A 76 -22.76 -2.04 -19.83
N ASP A 77 -22.36 -3.25 -20.22
CA ASP A 77 -23.22 -4.12 -21.01
C ASP A 77 -24.30 -4.73 -20.11
N PRO A 78 -25.60 -4.49 -20.40
CA PRO A 78 -26.67 -5.05 -19.60
C PRO A 78 -26.74 -6.59 -19.65
N ALA A 79 -26.20 -7.22 -20.70
CA ALA A 79 -26.19 -8.68 -20.84
C ALA A 79 -25.06 -9.31 -20.01
N ASN A 80 -23.95 -8.59 -19.80
CA ASN A 80 -22.80 -9.06 -19.02
C ASN A 80 -22.19 -7.92 -18.19
N PRO A 81 -22.85 -7.51 -17.10
CA PRO A 81 -22.45 -6.34 -16.35
C PRO A 81 -21.13 -6.54 -15.63
N THR A 82 -20.21 -5.60 -15.78
CA THR A 82 -18.93 -5.56 -15.08
C THR A 82 -19.08 -4.88 -13.70
N SER A 83 -19.90 -3.84 -13.63
CA SER A 83 -20.18 -3.10 -12.39
C SER A 83 -21.67 -3.17 -12.03
N ALA A 84 -22.00 -2.76 -10.82
CA ALA A 84 -23.38 -2.67 -10.35
C ALA A 84 -24.16 -1.46 -10.92
N GLY A 85 -23.50 -0.56 -11.63
CA GLY A 85 -24.10 0.64 -12.22
C GLY A 85 -24.19 0.58 -13.74
N GLU A 86 -24.66 1.67 -14.36
CA GLU A 86 -24.74 1.82 -15.82
C GLU A 86 -23.36 2.00 -16.49
N ARG A 87 -22.34 2.27 -15.71
CA ARG A 87 -20.95 2.50 -16.16
C ARG A 87 -19.99 1.67 -15.32
N TYR A 88 -18.82 1.43 -15.90
CA TYR A 88 -17.68 0.84 -15.16
C TYR A 88 -16.39 1.58 -15.51
N ALA A 89 -15.34 1.41 -14.73
CA ALA A 89 -14.03 1.96 -15.04
C ALA A 89 -13.31 1.04 -16.04
N SER A 90 -13.25 1.43 -17.30
CA SER A 90 -12.49 0.73 -18.34
C SER A 90 -10.98 0.84 -18.09
N ILE A 91 -10.54 2.02 -17.65
CA ILE A 91 -9.17 2.28 -17.24
C ILE A 91 -9.19 2.89 -15.84
N TYR A 92 -8.40 2.33 -14.93
CA TYR A 92 -8.17 2.89 -13.60
C TYR A 92 -6.69 2.78 -13.27
N GLU A 93 -6.01 3.90 -13.25
CA GLU A 93 -4.58 3.96 -13.01
C GLU A 93 -4.26 4.90 -11.85
N ILE A 94 -3.29 4.51 -11.03
CA ILE A 94 -2.74 5.36 -9.96
C ILE A 94 -1.24 5.47 -10.17
N ASN A 95 -0.78 6.68 -10.39
CA ASN A 95 0.65 6.95 -10.44
C ASN A 95 1.21 6.97 -9.00
N MET A 96 1.88 5.89 -8.61
CA MET A 96 2.43 5.72 -7.26
C MET A 96 3.72 6.52 -7.03
N LEU A 97 4.20 7.24 -8.04
CA LEU A 97 5.40 8.09 -7.94
C LEU A 97 5.07 9.56 -7.63
N ARG A 98 3.79 9.90 -7.54
CA ARG A 98 3.31 11.24 -7.20
C ARG A 98 2.82 11.33 -5.76
#